data_6d6210602c76a0eea0301d0048a0ef80
#
_entry.id   6d6210602c76a0eea0301d0048a0ef80
#
_cell.length_a   1.000
_cell.length_b   1.000
_cell.length_c   1.000
_cell.angle_alpha   90.00
_cell.angle_beta   90.00
_cell.angle_gamma   90.00
#
_symmetry.space_group_name_H-M   'P 1'
#
loop_
_entity.id
_entity.type
_entity.pdbx_description
1 polymer ?
#
loop_
_entity_poly.entity_id
_entity_poly.type
_entity_poly.pdbx_seq_one_letter_code
_entity_poly.pdbx_strand_id
1 'polypeptide(L)'
;MAIKIYIDQGHNPENPNAGAEANGVREQDITYAVGQALYDLLEADPNFAVRLSRPTPDLILGTSNTTSLAARVNDANAWGADYF
;
A
#
# COMPACT_ATOMS: atom_id res chain seq x y z
N MET A 1 21.93 10.09 0.25
CA MET A 1 21.20 8.99 -0.42
C MET A 1 19.95 8.68 0.40
N ALA A 2 18.79 8.65 -0.23
CA ALA A 2 17.54 8.40 0.48
C ALA A 2 17.34 6.90 0.77
N ILE A 3 16.78 6.60 1.94
CA ILE A 3 16.34 5.25 2.29
C ILE A 3 14.97 5.05 1.65
N LYS A 4 14.82 3.99 0.85
CA LYS A 4 13.57 3.67 0.15
C LYS A 4 12.66 2.83 1.04
N ILE A 5 11.51 3.40 1.39
CA ILE A 5 10.49 2.76 2.22
C ILE A 5 9.25 2.50 1.37
N TYR A 6 8.84 1.24 1.31
CA TYR A 6 7.63 0.83 0.63
C TYR A 6 6.51 0.61 1.65
N ILE A 7 5.43 1.33 1.51
CA ILE A 7 4.25 1.21 2.37
C ILE A 7 3.22 0.37 1.65
N ASP A 8 2.93 -0.82 2.18
CA ASP A 8 1.88 -1.68 1.65
C ASP A 8 0.57 -1.43 2.39
N GLN A 9 -0.34 -0.73 1.71
CA GLN A 9 -1.68 -0.51 2.19
C GLN A 9 -2.52 -1.75 1.88
N GLY A 10 -2.66 -2.63 2.86
CA GLY A 10 -3.31 -3.92 2.70
C GLY A 10 -4.71 -3.85 2.09
N HIS A 11 -5.10 -4.92 1.43
CA HIS A 11 -6.36 -5.10 0.72
C HIS A 11 -6.52 -4.24 -0.54
N ASN A 12 -7.45 -4.64 -1.39
CA ASN A 12 -7.93 -3.85 -2.52
C ASN A 12 -9.25 -3.15 -2.12
N PRO A 13 -9.67 -2.10 -2.85
CA PRO A 13 -10.96 -1.45 -2.57
C PRO A 13 -12.15 -2.38 -2.73
N GLU A 14 -12.02 -3.38 -3.61
CA GLU A 14 -13.02 -4.41 -3.88
C GLU A 14 -12.33 -5.76 -4.10
N ASN A 15 -13.10 -6.85 -4.23
CA ASN A 15 -12.51 -8.14 -4.58
C ASN A 15 -11.85 -8.10 -5.96
N PRO A 16 -10.74 -8.83 -6.17
CA PRO A 16 -10.11 -9.75 -5.20
C PRO A 16 -9.39 -9.02 -4.07
N ASN A 17 -9.25 -9.71 -2.94
CA ASN A 17 -8.54 -9.22 -1.76
C ASN A 17 -9.17 -7.99 -1.09
N ALA A 18 -10.48 -7.87 -1.09
CA ALA A 18 -11.17 -6.89 -0.24
C ALA A 18 -10.99 -7.25 1.24
N GLY A 19 -10.95 -6.24 2.10
CA GLY A 19 -10.91 -6.42 3.54
C GLY A 19 -12.28 -6.71 4.14
N ALA A 20 -12.31 -7.03 5.42
CA ALA A 20 -13.56 -7.21 6.17
C ALA A 20 -14.28 -5.87 6.34
N GLU A 21 -15.59 -5.96 6.47
CA GLU A 21 -16.47 -4.80 6.69
C GLU A 21 -17.38 -5.06 7.87
N ALA A 22 -17.45 -4.11 8.79
CA ALA A 22 -18.35 -4.17 9.94
C ALA A 22 -18.70 -2.75 10.40
N ASN A 23 -19.95 -2.55 10.79
CA ASN A 23 -20.44 -1.28 11.34
C ASN A 23 -20.17 -0.07 10.43
N GLY A 24 -20.22 -0.27 9.11
CA GLY A 24 -19.95 0.77 8.13
C GLY A 24 -18.46 1.09 7.93
N VAL A 25 -17.56 0.30 8.52
CA VAL A 25 -16.11 0.48 8.40
C VAL A 25 -15.52 -0.66 7.57
N ARG A 26 -14.69 -0.32 6.59
CA ARG A 26 -14.01 -1.28 5.72
C ARG A 26 -12.51 -1.25 6.00
N GLU A 27 -11.89 -2.43 6.17
CA GLU A 27 -10.44 -2.53 6.44
C GLU A 27 -9.60 -1.84 5.38
N GLN A 28 -9.96 -1.98 4.10
CA GLN A 28 -9.21 -1.37 3.00
C GLN A 28 -9.22 0.16 3.02
N ASP A 29 -10.24 0.77 3.59
CA ASP A 29 -10.32 2.23 3.76
C ASP A 29 -9.40 2.69 4.88
N ILE A 30 -9.33 1.91 5.97
CA ILE A 30 -8.45 2.17 7.10
C ILE A 30 -6.99 2.03 6.68
N THR A 31 -6.63 0.93 6.01
CA THR A 31 -5.25 0.71 5.57
C THR A 31 -4.80 1.77 4.58
N TYR A 32 -5.69 2.20 3.70
CA TYR A 32 -5.41 3.28 2.76
C TYR A 32 -5.11 4.59 3.52
N ALA A 33 -5.97 4.96 4.46
CA ALA A 33 -5.83 6.21 5.20
C ALA A 33 -4.57 6.23 6.09
N VAL A 34 -4.28 5.13 6.77
CA VAL A 34 -3.07 5.01 7.61
C VAL A 34 -1.81 5.09 6.76
N GLY A 35 -1.78 4.37 5.63
CA GLY A 35 -0.65 4.40 4.71
C GLY A 35 -0.41 5.77 4.13
N GLN A 36 -1.47 6.49 3.76
CA GLN A 36 -1.37 7.85 3.23
C GLN A 36 -0.82 8.82 4.29
N ALA A 37 -1.28 8.70 5.53
CA ALA A 37 -0.79 9.55 6.63
C ALA A 37 0.70 9.29 6.90
N LEU A 38 1.12 8.03 6.90
CA LEU A 38 2.53 7.67 7.07
C LEU A 38 3.38 8.17 5.89
N TYR A 39 2.87 8.04 4.67
CA TYR A 39 3.52 8.58 3.48
C TYR A 39 3.79 10.07 3.63
N ASP A 40 2.79 10.84 4.05
CA ASP A 40 2.91 12.29 4.19
C ASP A 40 3.97 12.67 5.23
N LEU A 41 4.05 11.92 6.34
CA LEU A 41 5.05 12.14 7.39
C LEU A 41 6.47 11.84 6.91
N LEU A 42 6.67 10.71 6.23
CA LEU A 42 7.98 10.30 5.75
C LEU A 42 8.43 11.12 4.54
N GLU A 43 7.53 11.49 3.65
CA GLU A 43 7.83 12.28 2.47
C GLU A 43 8.33 13.69 2.84
N ALA A 44 7.94 14.21 3.98
CA ALA A 44 8.42 15.49 4.49
C ALA A 44 9.90 15.45 4.92
N ASP A 45 10.48 14.25 5.10
CA ASP A 45 11.88 14.06 5.50
C ASP A 45 12.72 13.70 4.27
N PRO A 46 13.74 14.50 3.90
CA PRO A 46 14.55 14.23 2.72
C PRO A 46 15.44 12.98 2.82
N ASN A 47 15.57 12.38 4.02
CA ASN A 47 16.29 11.13 4.20
C ASN A 47 15.53 9.91 3.67
N PHE A 48 14.24 10.05 3.37
CA PHE A 48 13.39 8.96 2.91
C PHE A 48 12.83 9.22 1.51
N ALA A 49 12.81 8.17 0.71
CA ALA A 49 12.01 8.08 -0.50
C ALA A 49 10.89 7.07 -0.24
N VAL A 50 9.64 7.42 -0.52
CA VAL A 50 8.49 6.62 -0.11
C VAL A 50 7.64 6.27 -1.31
N ARG A 51 7.16 5.01 -1.36
CA ARG A 51 6.24 4.53 -2.39
C ARG A 51 5.09 3.79 -1.74
N LEU A 52 3.89 4.00 -2.24
CA LEU A 52 2.67 3.34 -1.80
C LEU A 52 2.31 2.21 -2.73
N SER A 53 1.81 1.08 -2.19
CA SER A 53 1.21 0.02 -3.01
C SER A 53 -0.09 0.48 -3.66
N ARG A 54 -0.87 1.30 -2.95
CA ARG A 54 -2.15 1.86 -3.40
C ARG A 54 -2.10 3.39 -3.35
N PRO A 55 -1.51 4.03 -4.38
CA PRO A 55 -1.42 5.49 -4.40
C PRO A 55 -2.77 6.19 -4.57
N THR A 56 -3.78 5.47 -5.05
CA THR A 56 -5.17 5.95 -5.16
C THR A 56 -6.11 4.96 -4.47
N PRO A 57 -7.25 5.42 -3.91
CA PRO A 57 -8.12 4.53 -3.13
C PRO A 57 -8.84 3.47 -3.97
N ASP A 58 -8.98 3.66 -5.26
CA ASP A 58 -9.72 2.79 -6.19
C ASP A 58 -8.84 1.84 -7.00
N LEU A 59 -7.52 1.85 -6.79
CA LEU A 59 -6.59 0.96 -7.49
C LEU A 59 -6.78 -0.50 -7.03
N ILE A 60 -7.05 -1.39 -7.99
CA ILE A 60 -7.14 -2.83 -7.75
C ILE A 60 -5.84 -3.49 -8.23
N LEU A 61 -5.17 -4.22 -7.32
CA LEU A 61 -3.94 -4.93 -7.61
C LEU A 61 -4.21 -6.43 -7.78
N GLY A 62 -3.73 -6.99 -8.91
CA GLY A 62 -3.87 -8.41 -9.21
C GLY A 62 -5.27 -8.82 -9.64
N THR A 63 -5.44 -10.13 -9.87
CA THR A 63 -6.69 -10.75 -10.34
C THR A 63 -7.20 -11.84 -9.38
N SER A 64 -6.46 -12.10 -8.30
CA SER A 64 -6.78 -13.04 -7.23
C SER A 64 -6.13 -12.56 -5.94
N ASN A 65 -6.47 -13.17 -4.79
CA ASN A 65 -5.79 -12.84 -3.52
C ASN A 65 -4.28 -13.05 -3.64
N THR A 66 -3.87 -14.19 -4.20
CA THR A 66 -2.45 -14.50 -4.36
C THR A 66 -1.73 -13.52 -5.26
N THR A 67 -2.29 -13.18 -6.42
CA THR A 67 -1.67 -12.23 -7.35
C THR A 67 -1.72 -10.80 -6.83
N SER A 68 -2.72 -10.43 -6.04
CA SER A 68 -2.78 -9.13 -5.37
C SER A 68 -1.62 -8.96 -4.37
N LEU A 69 -1.35 -9.98 -3.56
CA LEU A 69 -0.24 -9.96 -2.63
C LEU A 69 1.11 -9.95 -3.37
N ALA A 70 1.25 -10.78 -4.41
CA ALA A 70 2.46 -10.85 -5.22
C ALA A 70 2.76 -9.53 -5.94
N ALA A 71 1.74 -8.83 -6.44
CA ALA A 71 1.90 -7.56 -7.14
C ALA A 71 2.60 -6.51 -6.26
N ARG A 72 2.28 -6.50 -4.96
CA ARG A 72 2.86 -5.55 -3.99
C ARG A 72 4.33 -5.85 -3.75
N VAL A 73 4.67 -7.10 -3.52
CA VAL A 73 6.05 -7.55 -3.33
C VAL A 73 6.88 -7.29 -4.60
N ASN A 74 6.34 -7.61 -5.77
CA ASN A 74 7.01 -7.40 -7.03
C ASN A 74 7.26 -5.91 -7.31
N ASP A 75 6.29 -5.05 -7.00
CA ASP A 75 6.45 -3.61 -7.15
C ASP A 75 7.53 -3.06 -6.22
N ALA A 76 7.53 -3.49 -4.95
CA ALA A 76 8.55 -3.09 -3.99
C ALA A 76 9.95 -3.51 -4.44
N ASN A 77 10.09 -4.75 -4.92
CA ASN A 77 11.36 -5.27 -5.42
C ASN A 77 11.84 -4.54 -6.67
N ALA A 78 10.94 -4.28 -7.62
CA ALA A 78 11.27 -3.57 -8.86
C ALA A 78 11.71 -2.13 -8.58
N TRP A 79 11.11 -1.49 -7.59
CA TRP A 79 11.50 -0.16 -7.17
C TRP A 79 12.80 -0.14 -6.37
N GLY A 80 13.21 -1.27 -5.79
CA GLY A 80 14.41 -1.39 -4.98
C GLY A 80 14.23 -0.89 -3.55
N ALA A 81 13.10 -1.22 -2.94
CA ALA A 81 12.82 -0.85 -1.55
C ALA A 81 13.89 -1.37 -0.60
N ASP A 82 14.32 -0.52 0.33
CA ASP A 82 15.19 -0.93 1.44
C ASP A 82 14.38 -1.57 2.57
N TYR A 83 13.16 -1.08 2.78
CA TYR A 83 12.21 -1.60 3.77
C TYR A 83 10.82 -1.72 3.16
N PHE A 84 10.14 -2.78 3.61
CA PHE A 84 8.79 -3.12 3.18
C PHE A 84 7.86 -3.26 4.39
#